data_720e7daa0caaf53b810a5a61193b435c
#
_entry.id   720e7daa0caaf53b810a5a61193b435c
#
_cell.length_a   1.000
_cell.length_b   1.000
_cell.length_c   1.000
_cell.angle_alpha   90.00
_cell.angle_beta   90.00
_cell.angle_gamma   90.00
#
_symmetry.space_group_name_H-M   'P 1'
#
loop_
_entity.id
_entity.type
_entity.pdbx_description
1 polymer ?
#
loop_
_entity_poly.entity_id
_entity_poly.type
_entity_poly.pdbx_seq_one_letter_code
_entity_poly.pdbx_strand_id
1 'polypeptide(L)'
;MTTAQAVDRGLLVAAAAMLLIAGALVLYRVWRGPSMLDRAMALDVCAALMIAGIGVRSALSRDSFYFPVMLVLAFLGFTGSVGIARFIAVRDRAPDQPRRRRRKR
;
A
#
# COMPACT_ATOMS: atom_id res chain seq x y z
N MET A 1 15.87 -29.70 15.85
CA MET A 1 15.00 -29.02 14.88
C MET A 1 14.23 -30.05 14.13
N THR A 2 12.91 -30.02 14.20
CA THR A 2 12.06 -30.85 13.36
C THR A 2 12.05 -30.29 11.95
N THR A 3 11.88 -31.16 10.94
CA THR A 3 11.81 -30.77 9.52
C THR A 3 10.76 -29.68 9.28
N ALA A 4 9.65 -29.72 10.00
CA ALA A 4 8.61 -28.69 9.96
C ALA A 4 9.10 -27.31 10.36
N GLN A 5 9.92 -27.20 11.39
CA GLN A 5 10.50 -25.92 11.84
C GLN A 5 11.52 -25.36 10.85
N ALA A 6 12.26 -26.20 10.19
CA ALA A 6 13.21 -25.79 9.15
C ALA A 6 12.48 -25.23 7.92
N VAL A 7 11.39 -25.90 7.51
CA VAL A 7 10.54 -25.43 6.40
C VAL A 7 9.86 -24.10 6.75
N ASP A 8 9.32 -23.99 7.95
CA ASP A 8 8.65 -22.76 8.43
C ASP A 8 9.63 -21.57 8.40
N ARG A 9 10.83 -21.77 8.92
CA ARG A 9 11.89 -20.77 8.90
C ARG A 9 12.33 -20.39 7.49
N GLY A 10 12.46 -21.39 6.61
CA GLY A 10 12.81 -21.17 5.20
C GLY A 10 11.77 -20.31 4.48
N LEU A 11 10.48 -20.61 4.69
CA LEU A 11 9.37 -19.83 4.11
C LEU A 11 9.35 -18.39 4.63
N LEU A 12 9.57 -18.19 5.93
CA LEU A 12 9.58 -16.85 6.53
C LEU A 12 10.77 -16.02 6.02
N VAL A 13 11.93 -16.60 5.86
CA VAL A 13 13.10 -15.93 5.28
C VAL A 13 12.87 -15.58 3.82
N ALA A 14 12.28 -16.48 3.04
CA ALA A 14 11.90 -16.19 1.66
C ALA A 14 10.88 -15.06 1.56
N ALA A 15 9.86 -15.07 2.42
CA ALA A 15 8.87 -14.00 2.50
C ALA A 15 9.52 -12.65 2.85
N ALA A 16 10.43 -12.62 3.80
CA ALA A 16 11.17 -11.40 4.17
C ALA A 16 12.01 -10.87 3.01
N ALA A 17 12.69 -11.74 2.27
CA ALA A 17 13.47 -11.36 1.10
C ALA A 17 12.58 -10.77 -0.01
N MET A 18 11.44 -11.38 -0.28
CA MET A 18 10.47 -10.86 -1.25
C MET A 18 9.90 -9.50 -0.83
N LEU A 19 9.64 -9.31 0.45
CA LEU A 19 9.18 -8.01 0.99
C LEU A 19 10.24 -6.92 0.83
N LEU A 20 11.51 -7.23 1.02
CA LEU A 20 12.61 -6.27 0.82
C LEU A 20 12.72 -5.86 -0.66
N ILE A 21 12.62 -6.80 -1.58
CA ILE A 21 12.63 -6.52 -3.02
C ILE A 21 11.41 -5.68 -3.41
N ALA A 22 10.23 -6.04 -2.93
CA ALA A 22 9.00 -5.30 -3.17
C ALA A 22 9.08 -3.86 -2.61
N GLY A 23 9.64 -3.71 -1.41
CA GLY A 23 9.87 -2.41 -0.77
C GLY A 23 10.80 -1.53 -1.58
N ALA A 24 11.89 -2.08 -2.10
CA ALA A 24 12.82 -1.36 -2.95
C ALA A 24 12.17 -0.88 -4.25
N LEU A 25 11.36 -1.73 -4.88
CA LEU A 25 10.61 -1.38 -6.11
C LEU A 25 9.57 -0.28 -5.85
N VAL A 26 8.86 -0.35 -4.73
CA VAL A 26 7.89 0.68 -4.33
C VAL A 26 8.58 2.01 -4.05
N LEU A 27 9.70 1.99 -3.34
CA LEU A 27 10.50 3.20 -3.08
C LEU A 27 10.97 3.85 -4.38
N TYR A 28 11.45 3.04 -5.33
CA TYR A 28 11.83 3.50 -6.66
C TYR A 28 10.66 4.17 -7.38
N ARG A 29 9.47 3.57 -7.31
CA ARG A 29 8.26 4.11 -7.93
C ARG A 29 7.80 5.42 -7.28
N VAL A 30 7.89 5.54 -5.96
CA VAL A 30 7.60 6.79 -5.24
C VAL A 30 8.53 7.91 -5.71
N TRP A 31 9.80 7.58 -5.89
CA TRP A 31 10.79 8.59 -6.29
C TRP A 31 10.64 9.03 -7.75
N ARG A 32 10.35 8.11 -8.64
CA ARG A 32 10.24 8.35 -10.08
C ARG A 32 8.82 8.49 -10.62
N GLY A 33 7.81 8.42 -9.77
CA GLY A 33 6.42 8.52 -10.20
C GLY A 33 6.11 9.83 -10.92
N PRO A 34 5.66 9.77 -12.20
CA PRO A 34 5.40 10.98 -12.99
C PRO A 34 4.13 11.70 -12.56
N SER A 35 3.18 11.03 -11.90
CA SER A 35 1.93 11.62 -11.48
C SER A 35 1.73 11.56 -9.96
N MET A 36 0.93 12.47 -9.44
CA MET A 36 0.56 12.51 -8.02
C MET A 36 -0.23 11.26 -7.59
N LEU A 37 -1.03 10.72 -8.51
CA LEU A 37 -1.80 9.48 -8.32
C LEU A 37 -0.88 8.26 -8.16
N ASP A 38 0.16 8.15 -8.97
CA ASP A 38 1.14 7.07 -8.86
C ASP A 38 1.86 7.07 -7.51
N ARG A 39 2.19 8.24 -7.01
CA ARG A 39 2.79 8.40 -5.67
C ARG A 39 1.83 8.01 -4.56
N ALA A 40 0.55 8.41 -4.66
CA ALA A 40 -0.47 8.06 -3.68
C ALA A 40 -0.70 6.53 -3.63
N MET A 41 -0.78 5.89 -4.79
CA MET A 41 -0.89 4.42 -4.88
C MET A 41 0.35 3.72 -4.33
N ALA A 42 1.53 4.24 -4.62
CA ALA A 42 2.78 3.68 -4.11
C ALA A 42 2.89 3.81 -2.58
N LEU A 43 2.41 4.90 -2.00
CA LEU A 43 2.34 5.06 -0.54
C LEU A 43 1.39 4.06 0.12
N ASP A 44 0.26 3.76 -0.52
CA ASP A 44 -0.68 2.74 -0.04
C ASP A 44 -0.04 1.35 -0.03
N VAL A 45 0.65 0.99 -1.09
CA VAL A 45 1.43 -0.27 -1.17
C VAL A 45 2.54 -0.28 -0.12
N CYS A 46 3.19 0.85 0.14
CA CYS A 46 4.20 0.98 1.18
C CYS A 46 3.62 0.67 2.57
N ALA A 47 2.44 1.19 2.89
CA ALA A 47 1.74 0.89 4.14
C ALA A 47 1.41 -0.62 4.24
N ALA A 48 0.93 -1.23 3.15
CA ALA A 48 0.68 -2.67 3.09
C ALA A 48 1.96 -3.50 3.34
N LEU A 49 3.09 -3.07 2.77
CA LEU A 49 4.39 -3.71 3.00
C LEU A 49 4.86 -3.58 4.45
N MET A 50 4.60 -2.46 5.10
CA MET A 50 4.91 -2.29 6.54
C MET A 50 4.09 -3.29 7.38
N ILE A 51 2.81 -3.43 7.10
CA ILE A 51 1.94 -4.39 7.79
C ILE A 51 2.46 -5.82 7.56
N ALA A 52 2.81 -6.17 6.33
CA ALA A 52 3.35 -7.48 5.99
C ALA A 52 4.69 -7.73 6.70
N GLY A 53 5.56 -6.74 6.78
CA GLY A 53 6.84 -6.81 7.50
C GLY A 53 6.66 -7.07 9.00
N ILE A 54 5.73 -6.36 9.64
CA ILE A 54 5.35 -6.60 11.04
C ILE A 54 4.79 -8.01 11.20
N GLY A 55 3.98 -8.48 10.24
CA GLY A 55 3.42 -9.82 10.23
C GLY A 55 4.49 -10.91 10.19
N VAL A 56 5.49 -10.77 9.31
CA VAL A 56 6.64 -11.68 9.24
C VAL A 56 7.42 -11.68 10.55
N ARG A 57 7.66 -10.52 11.14
CA ARG A 57 8.35 -10.42 12.43
C ARG A 57 7.54 -11.09 13.55
N SER A 58 6.23 -10.86 13.58
CA SER A 58 5.34 -11.49 14.57
C SER A 58 5.33 -13.02 14.44
N ALA A 59 5.34 -13.53 13.21
CA ALA A 59 5.42 -14.95 12.93
C ALA A 59 6.77 -15.55 13.37
N LEU A 60 7.88 -14.84 13.18
CA LEU A 60 9.20 -15.27 13.61
C LEU A 60 9.35 -15.31 15.13
N SER A 61 8.82 -14.29 15.83
CA SER A 61 8.89 -14.20 17.30
C SER A 61 7.80 -15.02 18.00
N ARG A 62 6.82 -15.52 17.26
CA ARG A 62 5.60 -16.18 17.79
C ARG A 62 4.87 -15.33 18.83
N ASP A 63 4.92 -14.03 18.66
CA ASP A 63 4.37 -13.06 19.59
C ASP A 63 3.16 -12.37 18.96
N SER A 64 2.01 -12.47 19.63
CA SER A 64 0.74 -11.89 19.18
C SER A 64 0.61 -10.40 19.54
N PHE A 65 1.60 -9.83 20.21
CA PHE A 65 1.56 -8.45 20.69
C PHE A 65 1.35 -7.42 19.56
N TYR A 66 1.83 -7.73 18.36
CA TYR A 66 1.76 -6.81 17.21
C TYR A 66 0.43 -6.84 16.45
N PHE A 67 -0.46 -7.79 16.72
CA PHE A 67 -1.74 -7.90 16.00
C PHE A 67 -2.61 -6.64 16.09
N PRO A 68 -2.80 -6.02 17.27
CA PRO A 68 -3.58 -4.78 17.36
C PRO A 68 -2.99 -3.64 16.53
N VAL A 69 -1.67 -3.52 16.49
CA VAL A 69 -0.97 -2.50 15.68
C VAL A 69 -1.20 -2.71 14.20
N MET A 70 -1.12 -3.97 13.74
CA MET A 70 -1.39 -4.33 12.35
C MET A 70 -2.83 -4.00 11.95
N LEU A 71 -3.79 -4.27 12.84
CA LEU A 71 -5.20 -3.98 12.61
C LEU A 71 -5.45 -2.47 12.49
N VAL A 72 -4.88 -1.68 13.37
CA VAL A 72 -4.97 -0.22 13.34
C VAL A 72 -4.34 0.35 12.07
N LEU A 73 -3.17 -0.14 11.67
CA LEU A 73 -2.51 0.28 10.44
C LEU A 73 -3.32 -0.09 9.20
N ALA A 74 -3.93 -1.28 9.17
CA ALA A 74 -4.79 -1.70 8.07
C ALA A 74 -6.03 -0.82 7.95
N PHE A 75 -6.67 -0.50 9.07
CA PHE A 75 -7.82 0.39 9.11
C PHE A 75 -7.44 1.82 8.68
N LEU A 76 -6.32 2.32 9.15
CA LEU A 76 -5.81 3.64 8.80
C LEU A 76 -5.49 3.74 7.31
N GLY A 77 -4.86 2.71 6.73
CA GLY A 77 -4.57 2.62 5.30
C GLY A 77 -5.85 2.60 4.46
N PHE A 78 -6.84 1.83 4.86
CA PHE A 78 -8.14 1.79 4.20
C PHE A 78 -8.83 3.16 4.23
N THR A 79 -8.88 3.82 5.38
CA THR A 79 -9.47 5.15 5.53
C THR A 79 -8.74 6.19 4.68
N GLY A 80 -7.42 6.12 4.63
CA GLY A 80 -6.59 6.99 3.79
C GLY A 80 -6.89 6.81 2.30
N SER A 81 -6.96 5.59 1.81
CA SER A 81 -7.29 5.27 0.41
C SER A 81 -8.69 5.74 0.02
N VAL A 82 -9.68 5.52 0.88
CA VAL A 82 -11.05 6.00 0.66
C VAL A 82 -11.10 7.53 0.65
N GLY A 83 -10.38 8.19 1.53
CA GLY A 83 -10.27 9.65 1.58
C GLY A 83 -9.70 10.24 0.29
N ILE A 84 -8.62 9.67 -0.22
CA ILE A 84 -8.02 10.07 -1.49
C ILE A 84 -8.96 9.82 -2.66
N ALA A 85 -9.63 8.66 -2.70
CA ALA A 85 -10.59 8.32 -3.74
C ALA A 85 -11.77 9.31 -3.78
N ARG A 86 -12.28 9.71 -2.62
CA ARG A 86 -13.33 10.73 -2.53
C ARG A 86 -12.86 12.10 -3.01
N PHE A 87 -11.65 12.48 -2.66
CA PHE A 87 -11.08 13.76 -3.09
C PHE A 87 -10.90 13.84 -4.61
N ILE A 88 -10.45 12.76 -5.24
CA ILE A 88 -10.32 12.66 -6.70
C ILE A 88 -11.69 12.71 -7.37
N ALA A 89 -12.70 12.01 -6.85
CA ALA A 89 -14.06 12.01 -7.37
C ALA A 89 -14.70 13.42 -7.34
N VAL A 90 -14.43 14.19 -6.29
CA VAL A 90 -14.90 15.59 -6.20
C VAL A 90 -14.18 16.49 -7.21
N ARG A 91 -12.90 16.25 -7.47
CA ARG A 91 -12.12 17.02 -8.43
C ARG A 91 -12.53 16.76 -9.88
N ASP A 92 -12.90 15.53 -10.21
CA ASP A 92 -13.42 15.16 -11.55
C ASP A 92 -14.85 15.66 -11.81
N ARG A 93 -15.56 16.04 -10.77
CA ARG A 93 -16.87 16.72 -10.88
C ARG A 93 -16.74 18.24 -11.04
N ALA A 94 -15.66 18.72 -11.60
CA ALA A 94 -15.57 20.11 -12.02
C ALA A 94 -16.79 20.43 -12.90
N PRO A 95 -17.53 21.56 -12.65
CA PRO A 95 -18.74 21.86 -13.38
C PRO A 95 -18.43 21.87 -14.86
N ASP A 96 -19.24 21.14 -15.64
CA ASP A 96 -19.23 21.18 -17.09
C ASP A 96 -19.09 22.64 -17.54
N GLN A 97 -17.95 22.96 -18.10
CA GLN A 97 -17.84 24.24 -18.79
C GLN A 97 -18.92 24.24 -19.86
N PRO A 98 -19.82 25.24 -19.84
CA PRO A 98 -20.84 25.30 -20.85
C PRO A 98 -20.13 25.25 -22.19
N ARG A 99 -20.37 24.18 -22.95
CA ARG A 99 -19.92 24.08 -24.33
C ARG A 99 -20.35 25.38 -25.00
N ARG A 100 -19.39 26.26 -25.21
CA ARG A 100 -19.60 27.39 -26.09
C ARG A 100 -20.15 26.81 -27.38
N ARG A 101 -21.49 26.87 -27.54
CA ARG A 101 -22.12 26.66 -28.81
C ARG A 101 -21.42 27.63 -29.75
N ARG A 102 -20.48 27.10 -30.51
CA ARG A 102 -20.00 27.81 -31.69
C ARG A 102 -21.22 28.04 -32.57
N ARG A 103 -21.80 29.19 -32.43
CA ARG A 103 -22.80 29.71 -33.36
C ARG A 103 -22.06 29.78 -34.69
N LYS A 104 -22.31 28.79 -35.54
CA LYS A 104 -22.02 28.91 -36.97
C LYS A 104 -22.93 30.01 -37.49
N ARG A 105 -22.35 31.10 -37.84
CA ARG A 105 -22.90 32.00 -38.86
C ARG A 105 -22.20 31.74 -40.15
#